data_1a547ab68a0c4aff97a63fbc88cd680a
#
_entry.id   1a547ab68a0c4aff97a63fbc88cd680a
#
_cell.length_a   1.000
_cell.length_b   1.000
_cell.length_c   1.000
_cell.angle_alpha   90.00
_cell.angle_beta   90.00
_cell.angle_gamma   90.00
#
_symmetry.space_group_name_H-M   'P 1'
#
loop_
_entity.id
_entity.type
_entity.pdbx_description
1 polymer ?
#
loop_
_entity_poly.entity_id
_entity_poly.type
_entity_poly.pdbx_seq_one_letter_code
_entity_poly.pdbx_strand_id
1 'polypeptide(L)'
;MNKTITPSLETIERNWFLVDAKDKTLGRLATVIATVLRGKNKPTFTPHLDTGDFVIVVNAEKVEVTGKKASQKLYRRHSGRPGGMKTEKFETLQERIPERIIEQAVKGMLPHNSLGRQQFKKLKVYKGADHPHDAQDPVLLDN
;
A
#
# COMPACT_ATOMS: atom_id res chain seq x y z
N MET A 1 -11.58 32.90 -17.21
CA MET A 1 -12.27 31.94 -16.32
C MET A 1 -11.36 30.79 -15.98
N ASN A 2 -11.25 30.48 -14.70
CA ASN A 2 -10.51 29.31 -14.25
C ASN A 2 -11.38 28.07 -14.50
N LYS A 3 -10.93 27.18 -15.36
CA LYS A 3 -11.59 25.90 -15.59
C LYS A 3 -10.94 24.84 -14.69
N THR A 4 -11.76 24.06 -14.00
CA THR A 4 -11.28 22.87 -13.30
C THR A 4 -10.85 21.83 -14.35
N ILE A 5 -9.58 21.42 -14.28
CA ILE A 5 -9.05 20.40 -15.18
C ILE A 5 -9.48 19.03 -14.68
N THR A 6 -10.26 18.33 -15.49
CA THR A 6 -10.62 16.93 -15.24
C THR A 6 -9.89 16.07 -16.28
N PRO A 7 -8.91 15.23 -15.86
CA PRO A 7 -8.21 14.38 -16.80
C PRO A 7 -9.16 13.30 -17.37
N SER A 8 -8.95 12.92 -18.62
CA SER A 8 -9.62 11.75 -19.20
C SER A 8 -8.81 10.49 -18.88
N LEU A 9 -9.46 9.31 -18.97
CA LEU A 9 -8.78 8.04 -18.76
C LEU A 9 -7.58 7.82 -19.70
N GLU A 10 -7.65 8.42 -20.89
CA GLU A 10 -6.59 8.31 -21.91
C GLU A 10 -5.39 9.22 -21.62
N THR A 11 -5.61 10.32 -20.87
CA THR A 11 -4.56 11.31 -20.58
C THR A 11 -3.88 11.09 -19.23
N ILE A 12 -4.34 10.13 -18.43
CA ILE A 12 -3.75 9.83 -17.13
C ILE A 12 -2.44 9.06 -17.34
N GLU A 13 -1.33 9.67 -16.91
CA GLU A 13 -0.03 9.00 -16.87
C GLU A 13 0.19 8.32 -15.54
N ARG A 14 0.63 7.07 -15.57
CA ARG A 14 0.96 6.29 -14.38
C ARG A 14 2.41 5.88 -14.41
N ASN A 15 3.13 6.29 -13.37
CA ASN A 15 4.54 5.93 -13.17
C ASN A 15 4.64 4.73 -12.22
N TRP A 16 5.80 4.10 -12.20
CA TRP A 16 6.12 3.03 -11.28
C TRP A 16 7.14 3.52 -10.27
N PHE A 17 6.83 3.36 -9.00
CA PHE A 17 7.72 3.74 -7.90
C PHE A 17 8.12 2.52 -7.08
N LEU A 18 9.37 2.52 -6.63
CA LEU A 18 9.92 1.50 -5.75
C LEU A 18 10.11 2.10 -4.36
N VAL A 19 9.63 1.41 -3.35
CA VAL A 19 9.75 1.80 -1.94
C VAL A 19 10.43 0.69 -1.16
N ASP A 20 11.47 1.03 -0.41
CA ASP A 20 12.13 0.11 0.50
C ASP A 20 11.51 0.24 1.90
N ALA A 21 10.95 -0.85 2.40
CA ALA A 21 10.30 -0.89 3.72
C ALA A 21 11.29 -1.13 4.86
N LYS A 22 12.56 -1.39 4.56
CA LYS A 22 13.58 -1.65 5.58
C LYS A 22 13.72 -0.47 6.55
N ASP A 23 13.62 -0.75 7.85
CA ASP A 23 13.76 0.23 8.93
C ASP A 23 12.75 1.40 8.86
N LYS A 24 11.64 1.21 8.16
CA LYS A 24 10.56 2.20 8.06
C LYS A 24 9.41 1.85 9.01
N THR A 25 8.83 2.88 9.61
CA THR A 25 7.65 2.72 10.47
C THR A 25 6.42 2.39 9.61
N LEU A 26 5.72 1.32 9.95
CA LEU A 26 4.60 0.79 9.17
C LEU A 26 3.53 1.85 8.84
N GLY A 27 3.03 2.58 9.84
CA GLY A 27 1.96 3.55 9.65
C GLY A 27 2.34 4.71 8.75
N ARG A 28 3.55 5.27 8.93
CA ARG A 28 4.05 6.38 8.11
C ARG A 28 4.33 5.93 6.68
N LEU A 29 4.92 4.75 6.52
CA LEU A 29 5.16 4.16 5.21
C LEU A 29 3.84 3.94 4.46
N ALA A 30 2.84 3.36 5.13
CA ALA A 30 1.52 3.13 4.55
C ALA A 30 0.82 4.43 4.12
N THR A 31 0.98 5.51 4.87
CA THR A 31 0.43 6.83 4.52
C THR A 31 1.02 7.35 3.20
N VAL A 32 2.33 7.28 3.04
CA VAL A 32 3.02 7.70 1.82
C VAL A 32 2.57 6.86 0.63
N ILE A 33 2.52 5.55 0.78
CA ILE A 33 2.08 4.62 -0.26
C ILE A 33 0.63 4.91 -0.67
N ALA A 34 -0.27 5.08 0.30
CA ALA A 34 -1.68 5.37 0.02
C ALA A 34 -1.85 6.71 -0.72
N THR A 35 -1.06 7.72 -0.38
CA THR A 35 -1.07 9.02 -1.05
C THR A 35 -0.67 8.88 -2.53
N VAL A 36 0.38 8.12 -2.81
CA VAL A 36 0.85 7.87 -4.18
C VAL A 36 -0.16 7.04 -4.97
N LEU A 37 -0.71 5.97 -4.39
CA LEU A 37 -1.72 5.13 -5.04
C LEU A 37 -2.98 5.90 -5.40
N ARG A 38 -3.37 6.83 -4.55
CA ARG A 38 -4.57 7.65 -4.75
C ARG A 38 -4.32 8.82 -5.70
N GLY A 39 -3.07 9.23 -5.87
CA GLY A 39 -2.68 10.34 -6.73
C GLY A 39 -2.81 11.72 -6.10
N LYS A 40 -2.94 11.82 -4.77
CA LYS A 40 -3.06 13.11 -4.06
C LYS A 40 -1.85 14.02 -4.22
N ASN A 41 -0.70 13.47 -4.56
CA ASN A 41 0.54 14.21 -4.80
C ASN A 41 0.58 14.86 -6.21
N LYS A 42 -0.39 14.57 -7.05
CA LYS A 42 -0.46 15.11 -8.41
C LYS A 42 -1.37 16.33 -8.48
N PRO A 43 -1.01 17.38 -9.26
CA PRO A 43 -1.91 18.51 -9.49
C PRO A 43 -3.18 18.13 -10.26
N THR A 44 -3.15 17.02 -10.99
CA THR A 44 -4.28 16.48 -11.74
C THR A 44 -5.20 15.58 -10.91
N PHE A 45 -4.99 15.50 -9.60
CA PHE A 45 -5.81 14.67 -8.72
C PHE A 45 -7.29 14.94 -8.88
N THR A 46 -8.05 13.87 -9.12
CA THR A 46 -9.50 13.92 -9.25
C THR A 46 -10.11 12.83 -8.38
N PRO A 47 -10.99 13.17 -7.40
CA PRO A 47 -11.48 12.20 -6.43
C PRO A 47 -12.25 11.02 -7.00
N HIS A 48 -12.91 11.18 -8.14
CA HIS A 48 -13.73 10.14 -8.78
C HIS A 48 -12.97 9.29 -9.80
N LEU A 49 -11.71 9.61 -10.07
CA LEU A 49 -10.87 8.88 -11.02
C LEU A 49 -9.62 8.32 -10.32
N ASP A 50 -9.12 7.23 -10.86
CA ASP A 50 -7.86 6.64 -10.42
C ASP A 50 -6.69 7.30 -11.15
N THR A 51 -6.17 8.39 -10.59
CA THR A 51 -5.06 9.17 -11.14
C THR A 51 -3.71 8.81 -10.55
N GLY A 52 -3.67 7.88 -9.59
CA GLY A 52 -2.45 7.50 -8.87
C GLY A 52 -1.50 6.60 -9.68
N ASP A 53 -0.34 6.36 -9.08
CA ASP A 53 0.74 5.57 -9.68
C ASP A 53 0.81 4.16 -9.11
N PHE A 54 1.59 3.30 -9.76
CA PHE A 54 1.94 1.99 -9.24
C PHE A 54 3.03 2.09 -8.19
N VAL A 55 2.93 1.30 -7.14
CA VAL A 55 3.94 1.24 -6.07
C VAL A 55 4.38 -0.21 -5.86
N ILE A 56 5.69 -0.40 -5.88
CA ILE A 56 6.34 -1.67 -5.55
C ILE A 56 7.02 -1.50 -4.20
N VAL A 57 6.72 -2.36 -3.24
CA VAL A 57 7.34 -2.36 -1.91
C VAL A 57 8.21 -3.59 -1.78
N VAL A 58 9.47 -3.38 -1.42
CA VAL A 58 10.43 -4.46 -1.16
C VAL A 58 10.84 -4.48 0.30
N ASN A 59 11.45 -5.56 0.75
CA ASN A 59 11.85 -5.77 2.15
C ASN A 59 10.69 -5.66 3.14
N ALA A 60 9.52 -6.18 2.79
CA ALA A 60 8.32 -6.13 3.64
C ALA A 60 8.53 -6.76 5.02
N GLU A 61 9.39 -7.77 5.14
CA GLU A 61 9.71 -8.44 6.40
C GLU A 61 10.52 -7.56 7.37
N LYS A 62 11.08 -6.47 6.89
CA LYS A 62 11.92 -5.55 7.68
C LYS A 62 11.21 -4.27 8.10
N VAL A 63 9.90 -4.18 7.91
CA VAL A 63 9.10 -3.06 8.39
C VAL A 63 9.02 -3.07 9.91
N GLU A 64 9.05 -1.89 10.52
CA GLU A 64 9.06 -1.74 11.97
C GLU A 64 7.76 -1.13 12.50
N VAL A 65 7.47 -1.44 13.76
CA VAL A 65 6.41 -0.79 14.54
C VAL A 65 7.00 -0.29 15.86
N THR A 66 6.40 0.77 16.41
CA THR A 66 6.89 1.41 17.63
C THR A 66 6.25 0.81 18.89
N GLY A 67 6.93 0.98 20.04
CA GLY A 67 6.42 0.53 21.33
C GLY A 67 6.32 -0.99 21.43
N LYS A 68 5.28 -1.46 22.09
CA LYS A 68 5.02 -2.90 22.31
C LYS A 68 4.15 -3.53 21.22
N LYS A 69 3.94 -2.86 20.10
CA LYS A 69 3.05 -3.35 19.02
C LYS A 69 3.53 -4.66 18.41
N ALA A 70 4.83 -4.88 18.33
CA ALA A 70 5.37 -6.13 17.79
C ALA A 70 4.83 -7.38 18.50
N SER A 71 4.63 -7.30 19.81
CA SER A 71 4.11 -8.41 20.62
C SER A 71 2.60 -8.30 20.93
N GLN A 72 2.01 -7.11 20.80
CA GLN A 72 0.64 -6.85 21.24
C GLN A 72 -0.34 -6.58 20.09
N LYS A 73 0.13 -6.09 18.95
CA LYS A 73 -0.77 -5.82 17.82
C LYS A 73 -1.34 -7.12 17.27
N LEU A 74 -2.68 -7.18 17.18
CA LEU A 74 -3.41 -8.37 16.75
C LEU A 74 -3.99 -8.17 15.36
N TYR A 75 -3.85 -9.20 14.52
CA TYR A 75 -4.47 -9.30 13.22
C TYR A 75 -5.55 -10.37 13.27
N ARG A 76 -6.79 -9.97 13.05
CA ARG A 76 -7.96 -10.83 13.14
C ARG A 76 -8.59 -11.06 11.79
N ARG A 77 -9.00 -12.30 11.54
CA ARG A 77 -9.78 -12.67 10.35
C ARG A 77 -10.88 -13.64 10.76
N HIS A 78 -12.02 -13.56 10.10
CA HIS A 78 -13.15 -14.42 10.36
C HIS A 78 -13.54 -15.20 9.10
N SER A 79 -13.79 -16.51 9.25
CA SER A 79 -14.17 -17.35 8.11
C SER A 79 -15.64 -17.20 7.70
N GLY A 80 -16.47 -16.50 8.48
CA GLY A 80 -17.92 -16.39 8.28
C GLY A 80 -18.72 -17.49 8.97
N ARG A 81 -18.06 -18.45 9.63
CA ARG A 81 -18.72 -19.53 10.37
C ARG A 81 -18.61 -19.31 11.86
N PRO A 82 -19.56 -19.86 12.70
CA PRO A 82 -19.45 -19.78 14.14
C PRO A 82 -18.10 -20.31 14.65
N GLY A 83 -17.44 -19.54 15.53
CA GLY A 83 -16.11 -19.88 16.05
C GLY A 83 -14.97 -19.73 15.06
N GLY A 84 -15.19 -19.10 13.90
CA GLY A 84 -14.21 -18.96 12.84
C GLY A 84 -13.25 -17.78 12.96
N MET A 85 -13.19 -17.11 14.12
CA MET A 85 -12.23 -16.02 14.35
C MET A 85 -10.82 -16.56 14.55
N LYS A 86 -9.90 -16.11 13.70
CA LYS A 86 -8.47 -16.40 13.84
C LYS A 86 -7.72 -15.11 14.17
N THR A 87 -6.87 -15.17 15.18
CA THR A 87 -6.10 -14.04 15.68
C THR A 87 -4.61 -14.37 15.63
N GLU A 88 -3.82 -13.48 15.05
CA GLU A 88 -2.37 -13.60 15.00
C GLU A 88 -1.72 -12.32 15.53
N LYS A 89 -0.59 -12.46 16.21
CA LYS A 89 0.24 -11.32 16.60
C LYS A 89 1.03 -10.78 15.41
N PHE A 90 1.42 -9.51 15.49
CA PHE A 90 2.25 -8.86 14.46
C PHE A 90 3.51 -9.67 14.15
N GLU A 91 4.29 -10.05 15.17
CA GLU A 91 5.53 -10.80 15.00
C GLU A 91 5.31 -12.16 14.31
N THR A 92 4.24 -12.86 14.64
CA THR A 92 3.88 -14.14 14.01
C THR A 92 3.54 -13.96 12.54
N LEU A 93 2.74 -12.93 12.23
CA LEU A 93 2.37 -12.62 10.86
C LEU A 93 3.56 -12.13 10.03
N GLN A 94 4.47 -11.37 10.63
CA GLN A 94 5.69 -10.90 9.98
C GLN A 94 6.61 -12.06 9.56
N GLU A 95 6.70 -13.11 10.35
CA GLU A 95 7.45 -14.31 9.99
C GLU A 95 6.76 -15.14 8.90
N ARG A 96 5.43 -15.24 8.97
CA ARG A 96 4.65 -16.10 8.08
C ARG A 96 4.38 -15.46 6.72
N ILE A 97 3.74 -14.28 6.71
CA ILE A 97 3.37 -13.55 5.48
C ILE A 97 3.55 -12.05 5.74
N PRO A 98 4.78 -11.52 5.66
CA PRO A 98 5.04 -10.11 5.95
C PRO A 98 4.36 -9.13 4.98
N GLU A 99 4.11 -9.54 3.75
CA GLU A 99 3.44 -8.72 2.75
C GLU A 99 2.06 -8.27 3.21
N ARG A 100 1.33 -9.14 3.90
CA ARG A 100 -0.03 -8.86 4.37
C ARG A 100 -0.10 -7.69 5.36
N ILE A 101 0.95 -7.49 6.14
CA ILE A 101 1.02 -6.38 7.12
C ILE A 101 0.92 -5.03 6.40
N ILE A 102 1.74 -4.83 5.38
CA ILE A 102 1.75 -3.59 4.58
C ILE A 102 0.46 -3.47 3.78
N GLU A 103 0.02 -4.55 3.16
CA GLU A 103 -1.23 -4.56 2.38
C GLU A 103 -2.44 -4.15 3.21
N GLN A 104 -2.59 -4.67 4.41
CA GLN A 104 -3.71 -4.31 5.30
C GLN A 104 -3.63 -2.87 5.77
N ALA A 105 -2.44 -2.37 6.10
CA ALA A 105 -2.25 -0.99 6.52
C ALA A 105 -2.63 -0.02 5.41
N VAL A 106 -2.19 -0.26 4.19
CA VAL A 106 -2.52 0.57 3.02
C VAL A 106 -3.99 0.47 2.66
N LYS A 107 -4.56 -0.74 2.65
CA LYS A 107 -5.97 -0.96 2.34
C LYS A 107 -6.90 -0.20 3.31
N GLY A 108 -6.55 -0.14 4.59
CA GLY A 108 -7.28 0.63 5.58
C GLY A 108 -7.25 2.13 5.35
N MET A 109 -6.23 2.65 4.67
CA MET A 109 -6.05 4.07 4.35
C MET A 109 -6.64 4.47 2.99
N LEU A 110 -6.99 3.50 2.14
CA LEU A 110 -7.64 3.75 0.86
C LEU A 110 -9.17 3.81 1.02
N PRO A 111 -9.91 4.43 0.07
CA PRO A 111 -11.36 4.43 0.11
C PRO A 111 -11.95 3.01 0.11
N HIS A 112 -13.04 2.81 0.86
CA HIS A 112 -13.71 1.51 0.97
C HIS A 112 -14.82 1.34 -0.08
N ASN A 113 -14.45 1.51 -1.36
CA ASN A 113 -15.37 1.42 -2.49
C ASN A 113 -14.71 0.76 -3.70
N SER A 114 -15.38 0.73 -4.84
CA SER A 114 -14.85 0.14 -6.07
C SER A 114 -13.57 0.83 -6.55
N LEU A 115 -13.52 2.16 -6.45
CA LEU A 115 -12.33 2.93 -6.80
C LEU A 115 -11.14 2.60 -5.89
N GLY A 116 -11.36 2.50 -4.59
CA GLY A 116 -10.32 2.10 -3.64
C GLY A 116 -9.77 0.70 -3.91
N ARG A 117 -10.61 -0.24 -4.32
CA ARG A 117 -10.17 -1.57 -4.73
C ARG A 117 -9.30 -1.55 -6.01
N GLN A 118 -9.63 -0.69 -6.97
CA GLN A 118 -8.81 -0.48 -8.15
C GLN A 118 -7.44 0.13 -7.79
N GLN A 119 -7.42 1.11 -6.91
CA GLN A 119 -6.19 1.72 -6.40
C GLN A 119 -5.31 0.71 -5.68
N PHE A 120 -5.91 -0.15 -4.87
CA PHE A 120 -5.19 -1.19 -4.14
C PHE A 120 -4.52 -2.22 -5.06
N LYS A 121 -5.10 -2.52 -6.20
CA LYS A 121 -4.50 -3.44 -7.19
C LYS A 121 -3.18 -2.94 -7.76
N LYS A 122 -2.89 -1.66 -7.67
CA LYS A 122 -1.63 -1.06 -8.13
C LYS A 122 -0.50 -1.22 -7.10
N LEU A 123 -0.79 -1.68 -5.91
CA LEU A 123 0.20 -1.99 -4.89
C LEU A 123 0.75 -3.40 -5.09
N LYS A 124 2.07 -3.51 -5.16
CA LYS A 124 2.81 -4.77 -5.26
C LYS A 124 3.79 -4.86 -4.10
N VAL A 125 3.61 -5.81 -3.20
CA VAL A 125 4.44 -5.97 -2.01
C VAL A 125 5.22 -7.28 -2.10
N TYR A 126 6.51 -7.22 -1.81
CA TYR A 126 7.40 -8.37 -1.89
C TYR A 126 8.25 -8.52 -0.64
N LYS A 127 8.45 -9.76 -0.25
CA LYS A 127 9.42 -10.16 0.74
C LYS A 127 10.81 -10.18 0.08
N GLY A 128 11.81 -9.64 0.75
CA GLY A 128 13.16 -9.52 0.20
C GLY A 128 13.32 -8.31 -0.73
N ALA A 129 14.52 -8.18 -1.29
CA ALA A 129 14.90 -7.02 -2.09
C ALA A 129 14.56 -7.16 -3.58
N ASP A 130 14.22 -8.35 -4.05
CA ASP A 130 13.97 -8.64 -5.45
C ASP A 130 12.47 -8.48 -5.81
N HIS A 131 12.22 -7.99 -7.02
CA HIS A 131 10.88 -7.85 -7.59
C HIS A 131 10.88 -8.20 -9.09
N PRO A 132 9.76 -8.71 -9.64
CA PRO A 132 9.69 -9.11 -11.05
C PRO A 132 9.31 -7.95 -12.00
N HIS A 133 9.55 -6.70 -11.61
CA HIS A 133 9.10 -5.52 -12.34
C HIS A 133 10.24 -4.70 -12.97
N ASP A 134 11.34 -5.34 -13.33
CA ASP A 134 12.48 -4.66 -13.96
C ASP A 134 12.10 -4.01 -15.31
N ALA A 135 11.17 -4.63 -16.04
CA ALA A 135 10.71 -4.12 -17.33
C ALA A 135 9.96 -2.77 -17.22
N GLN A 136 9.39 -2.47 -16.07
CA GLN A 136 8.70 -1.21 -15.80
C GLN A 136 9.64 -0.07 -15.39
N ASP A 137 10.90 -0.39 -15.12
CA ASP A 137 11.94 0.55 -14.69
C ASP A 137 11.47 1.48 -13.55
N PRO A 138 11.13 0.92 -12.38
CA PRO A 138 10.57 1.71 -11.29
C PRO A 138 11.59 2.69 -10.72
N VAL A 139 11.13 3.90 -10.42
CA VAL A 139 11.92 4.96 -9.81
C VAL A 139 11.86 4.85 -8.30
N LEU A 140 13.00 4.93 -7.62
CA LEU A 140 13.06 4.91 -6.17
C LEU A 140 12.31 6.11 -5.60
N LEU A 141 11.31 5.83 -4.76
CA LEU A 141 10.58 6.85 -4.01
C LEU A 141 11.29 7.08 -2.68
N ASP A 142 11.81 8.27 -2.50
CA ASP A 142 12.47 8.66 -1.27
C ASP A 142 11.42 9.19 -0.26
N ASN A 143 11.47 8.66 0.96
CA ASN A 143 10.51 8.99 2.03
C ASN A 143 11.18 9.88 3.08
#